data_bbf171ad600a681dfd8d115153d22994
#
_entry.id   bbf171ad600a681dfd8d115153d22994
#
_cell.length_a   1.000
_cell.length_b   1.000
_cell.length_c   1.000
_cell.angle_alpha   90.00
_cell.angle_beta   90.00
_cell.angle_gamma   90.00
#
_symmetry.space_group_name_H-M   'P 1'
#
loop_
_entity.id
_entity.type
_entity.pdbx_description
1 polymer ?
#
loop_
_entity_poly.entity_id
_entity_poly.type
_entity_poly.pdbx_seq_one_letter_code
_entity_poly.pdbx_strand_id
1 'polypeptide(L)'
;NICNDAMMVFNFLTSHIQPKDMKDLIISPNSSFEWLIKKIENEIDFAKKNLPSGIWIKCNAIVDAKLIEKLYEASNAGVKINLFVRGICCLKPNVKGLSENIIVKSIIGRFLEHGRIYVFANGGEFQSRKNNVYISSADMMPRNLYTRVEAYVPLKNETVRSQILTQVIPALINDTKNSWLLEQTGEYVKLEDKINFCSHSYFMENPSLSGQGTLSKFKTV
;
A
#
# COMPACT_ATOMS: atom_id res chain seq x y z
N ASN A 1 18.38 -13.81 6.06
CA ASN A 1 18.76 -12.39 6.25
C ASN A 1 17.78 -11.63 7.14
N ILE A 2 16.45 -11.81 6.99
CA ILE A 2 15.42 -11.15 7.83
C ILE A 2 15.68 -11.36 9.34
N CYS A 3 16.07 -12.56 9.78
CA CYS A 3 16.35 -12.84 11.19
C CYS A 3 17.56 -12.02 11.72
N ASN A 4 18.60 -11.86 10.88
CA ASN A 4 19.75 -11.03 11.27
C ASN A 4 19.36 -9.56 11.36
N ASP A 5 18.59 -9.07 10.40
CA ASP A 5 18.07 -7.69 10.44
C ASP A 5 17.16 -7.48 11.67
N ALA A 6 16.32 -8.47 12.00
CA ALA A 6 15.48 -8.42 13.19
C ALA A 6 16.32 -8.34 14.47
N MET A 7 17.40 -9.12 14.57
CA MET A 7 18.35 -9.00 15.70
C MET A 7 18.95 -7.60 15.81
N MET A 8 19.30 -6.99 14.69
CA MET A 8 19.81 -5.60 14.69
C MET A 8 18.75 -4.61 15.19
N VAL A 9 17.48 -4.81 14.84
CA VAL A 9 16.36 -3.99 15.36
C VAL A 9 16.22 -4.17 16.87
N PHE A 10 16.26 -5.39 17.39
CA PHE A 10 16.22 -5.64 18.85
C PHE A 10 17.42 -5.00 19.57
N ASN A 11 18.62 -5.09 19.01
CA ASN A 11 19.79 -4.43 19.57
C ASN A 11 19.64 -2.90 19.57
N PHE A 12 19.05 -2.34 18.51
CA PHE A 12 18.72 -0.92 18.46
C PHE A 12 17.75 -0.51 19.57
N LEU A 13 16.70 -1.29 19.79
CA LEU A 13 15.70 -1.01 20.82
C LEU A 13 16.26 -1.11 22.24
N THR A 14 17.19 -2.04 22.50
CA THR A 14 17.69 -2.32 23.84
C THR A 14 18.98 -1.56 24.20
N SER A 15 19.83 -1.30 23.24
CA SER A 15 21.16 -0.70 23.46
C SER A 15 21.43 0.56 22.67
N HIS A 16 20.44 1.07 21.93
CA HIS A 16 20.54 2.26 21.06
C HIS A 16 21.66 2.18 19.99
N ILE A 17 22.15 0.96 19.70
CA ILE A 17 23.13 0.76 18.63
C ILE A 17 22.42 0.88 17.30
N GLN A 18 22.81 1.89 16.49
CA GLN A 18 22.21 2.11 15.17
C GLN A 18 22.48 0.91 14.26
N PRO A 19 21.43 0.31 13.65
CA PRO A 19 21.61 -0.80 12.73
C PRO A 19 22.33 -0.33 11.47
N LYS A 20 23.33 -1.11 11.05
CA LYS A 20 24.11 -0.86 9.84
C LYS A 20 23.92 -2.05 8.88
N ASP A 21 23.90 -1.75 7.58
CA ASP A 21 23.91 -2.74 6.51
C ASP A 21 22.73 -3.74 6.56
N MET A 22 21.54 -3.28 6.95
CA MET A 22 20.32 -4.09 6.88
C MET A 22 20.04 -4.48 5.43
N LYS A 23 19.72 -5.76 5.21
CA LYS A 23 19.60 -6.35 3.86
C LYS A 23 18.17 -6.45 3.37
N ASP A 24 17.25 -6.68 4.26
CA ASP A 24 15.87 -7.02 3.94
C ASP A 24 14.86 -6.09 4.62
N LEU A 25 15.02 -5.82 5.91
CA LEU A 25 14.10 -4.97 6.63
C LEU A 25 14.42 -3.49 6.40
N ILE A 26 13.37 -2.71 6.19
CA ILE A 26 13.45 -1.26 6.18
C ILE A 26 12.81 -0.77 7.48
N ILE A 27 13.47 0.11 8.21
CA ILE A 27 12.99 0.57 9.52
C ILE A 27 12.89 2.09 9.60
N SER A 28 11.94 2.55 10.39
CA SER A 28 11.88 3.92 10.88
C SER A 28 12.61 4.02 12.24
N PRO A 29 13.15 5.19 12.56
CA PRO A 29 13.21 6.42 11.78
C PRO A 29 14.37 6.48 10.78
N ASN A 30 15.14 5.40 10.62
CA ASN A 30 16.44 5.41 9.95
C ASN A 30 16.36 5.55 8.42
N SER A 31 15.51 4.75 7.76
CA SER A 31 15.58 4.63 6.29
C SER A 31 14.22 4.57 5.60
N SER A 32 13.13 4.50 6.35
CA SER A 32 11.80 4.23 5.76
C SER A 32 11.29 5.35 4.87
N PHE A 33 11.53 6.61 5.23
CA PHE A 33 11.09 7.76 4.44
C PHE A 33 11.79 7.80 3.09
N GLU A 34 13.13 7.80 3.08
CA GLU A 34 13.94 7.83 1.86
C GLU A 34 13.66 6.62 0.97
N TRP A 35 13.45 5.45 1.60
CA TRP A 35 13.08 4.24 0.89
C TRP A 35 11.72 4.37 0.19
N LEU A 36 10.68 4.92 0.87
CA LEU A 36 9.38 5.17 0.26
C LEU A 36 9.47 6.15 -0.90
N ILE A 37 10.16 7.25 -0.71
CA ILE A 37 10.42 8.24 -1.78
C ILE A 37 11.05 7.55 -2.99
N LYS A 38 12.12 6.78 -2.78
CA LYS A 38 12.80 6.05 -3.85
C LYS A 38 11.90 5.03 -4.56
N LYS A 39 11.01 4.35 -3.82
CA LYS A 39 10.04 3.43 -4.44
C LYS A 39 9.05 4.17 -5.34
N ILE A 40 8.55 5.31 -4.90
CA ILE A 40 7.65 6.14 -5.71
C ILE A 40 8.39 6.71 -6.92
N GLU A 41 9.62 7.18 -6.76
CA GLU A 41 10.46 7.67 -7.86
C GLU A 41 10.73 6.60 -8.94
N ASN A 42 10.97 5.36 -8.52
CA ASN A 42 11.11 4.25 -9.48
C ASN A 42 9.83 4.06 -10.33
N GLU A 43 8.64 4.17 -9.74
CA GLU A 43 7.39 4.09 -10.49
C GLU A 43 7.22 5.28 -11.46
N ILE A 44 7.64 6.48 -11.06
CA ILE A 44 7.70 7.66 -11.94
C ILE A 44 8.63 7.38 -13.14
N ASP A 45 9.79 6.82 -12.90
CA ASP A 45 10.76 6.49 -13.94
C ASP A 45 10.24 5.42 -14.91
N PHE A 46 9.51 4.42 -14.40
CA PHE A 46 8.84 3.43 -15.25
C PHE A 46 7.74 4.08 -16.10
N ALA A 47 6.89 4.93 -15.52
CA ALA A 47 5.87 5.65 -16.24
C ALA A 47 6.46 6.53 -17.38
N LYS A 48 7.50 7.31 -17.09
CA LYS A 48 8.21 8.13 -18.09
C LYS A 48 8.80 7.31 -19.24
N LYS A 49 9.13 6.04 -19.01
CA LYS A 49 9.63 5.10 -20.03
C LYS A 49 8.50 4.33 -20.73
N ASN A 50 7.24 4.68 -20.50
CA ASN A 50 6.05 3.96 -20.96
C ASN A 50 6.05 2.46 -20.57
N LEU A 51 6.63 2.15 -19.42
CA LEU A 51 6.58 0.82 -18.81
C LEU A 51 5.44 0.75 -17.78
N PRO A 52 4.91 -0.45 -17.50
CA PRO A 52 3.90 -0.61 -16.47
C PRO A 52 4.35 -0.02 -15.14
N SER A 53 3.52 0.82 -14.55
CA SER A 53 3.77 1.49 -13.29
C SER A 53 2.51 1.59 -12.46
N GLY A 54 2.61 1.43 -11.16
CA GLY A 54 1.44 1.49 -10.29
C GLY A 54 1.78 1.32 -8.81
N ILE A 55 0.94 1.91 -7.98
CA ILE A 55 1.09 1.91 -6.52
C ILE A 55 -0.24 1.51 -5.89
N TRP A 56 -0.21 0.49 -5.02
CA TRP A 56 -1.36 0.08 -4.22
C TRP A 56 -0.92 0.09 -2.75
N ILE A 57 -1.53 0.96 -1.96
CA ILE A 57 -1.20 1.09 -0.54
C ILE A 57 -2.47 0.93 0.30
N LYS A 58 -2.45 -0.01 1.24
CA LYS A 58 -3.40 -0.11 2.33
C LYS A 58 -2.72 0.37 3.61
N CYS A 59 -3.31 1.36 4.27
CA CYS A 59 -2.82 1.89 5.54
C CYS A 59 -3.96 2.51 6.35
N ASN A 60 -3.66 2.98 7.57
CA ASN A 60 -4.71 3.64 8.35
C ASN A 60 -4.72 5.15 8.14
N ALA A 61 -3.57 5.76 7.84
CA ALA A 61 -3.49 7.21 7.67
C ALA A 61 -2.41 7.65 6.68
N ILE A 62 -2.71 8.72 5.94
CA ILE A 62 -1.79 9.42 5.03
C ILE A 62 -1.80 10.90 5.40
N VAL A 63 -0.74 11.39 6.04
CA VAL A 63 -0.65 12.74 6.61
C VAL A 63 0.65 13.45 6.25
N ASP A 64 1.74 12.69 5.98
CA ASP A 64 3.03 13.29 5.68
C ASP A 64 3.00 14.08 4.36
N ALA A 65 3.25 15.40 4.44
CA ALA A 65 3.14 16.30 3.31
C ALA A 65 4.12 15.95 2.18
N LYS A 66 5.36 15.57 2.51
CA LYS A 66 6.38 15.26 1.50
C LYS A 66 6.05 13.98 0.72
N LEU A 67 5.50 12.96 1.40
CA LEU A 67 5.02 11.75 0.72
C LEU A 67 3.79 12.04 -0.14
N ILE A 68 2.87 12.90 0.32
CA ILE A 68 1.70 13.32 -0.46
C ILE A 68 2.14 14.06 -1.73
N GLU A 69 3.06 15.00 -1.62
CA GLU A 69 3.64 15.72 -2.77
C GLU A 69 4.29 14.75 -3.76
N LYS A 70 5.03 13.75 -3.26
CA LYS A 70 5.66 12.73 -4.12
C LYS A 70 4.62 11.83 -4.83
N LEU A 71 3.49 11.52 -4.17
CA LEU A 71 2.38 10.80 -4.81
C LEU A 71 1.71 11.66 -5.90
N TYR A 72 1.61 12.98 -5.71
CA TYR A 72 1.12 13.88 -6.74
C TYR A 72 2.05 13.94 -7.95
N GLU A 73 3.37 14.00 -7.73
CA GLU A 73 4.35 13.91 -8.82
C GLU A 73 4.20 12.58 -9.59
N ALA A 74 3.99 11.47 -8.89
CA ALA A 74 3.77 10.16 -9.51
C ALA A 74 2.48 10.14 -10.35
N SER A 75 1.38 10.69 -9.83
CA SER A 75 0.13 10.83 -10.56
C SER A 75 0.32 11.65 -11.84
N ASN A 76 1.01 12.78 -11.75
CA ASN A 76 1.30 13.64 -12.92
C ASN A 76 2.19 12.95 -13.95
N ALA A 77 3.04 12.02 -13.53
CA ALA A 77 3.84 11.19 -14.44
C ALA A 77 3.04 10.04 -15.08
N GLY A 78 1.77 9.84 -14.70
CA GLY A 78 0.89 8.80 -15.24
C GLY A 78 0.84 7.50 -14.42
N VAL A 79 1.47 7.46 -13.24
CA VAL A 79 1.39 6.29 -12.36
C VAL A 79 -0.02 6.12 -11.82
N LYS A 80 -0.60 4.93 -11.94
CA LYS A 80 -1.89 4.59 -11.35
C LYS A 80 -1.74 4.30 -9.85
N ILE A 81 -2.50 4.99 -9.01
CA ILE A 81 -2.35 4.95 -7.56
C ILE A 81 -3.69 4.61 -6.90
N ASN A 82 -3.75 3.50 -6.20
CA ASN A 82 -4.90 3.04 -5.42
C ASN A 82 -4.56 3.03 -3.93
N LEU A 83 -5.24 3.85 -3.16
CA LEU A 83 -5.02 4.01 -1.74
C LEU A 83 -6.24 3.52 -0.94
N PHE A 84 -6.03 2.56 -0.04
CA PHE A 84 -7.06 2.07 0.87
C PHE A 84 -6.76 2.64 2.26
N VAL A 85 -7.41 3.75 2.61
CA VAL A 85 -7.13 4.53 3.83
C VAL A 85 -8.34 4.50 4.73
N ARG A 86 -8.21 3.87 5.91
CA ARG A 86 -9.31 3.70 6.85
C ARG A 86 -9.61 4.96 7.66
N GLY A 87 -8.60 5.74 8.00
CA GLY A 87 -8.67 6.92 8.87
C GLY A 87 -8.31 8.21 8.14
N ILE A 88 -7.44 9.00 8.74
CA ILE A 88 -7.08 10.33 8.24
C ILE A 88 -6.35 10.25 6.91
N CYS A 89 -6.86 10.98 5.91
CA CYS A 89 -6.22 11.17 4.63
C CYS A 89 -6.15 12.68 4.30
N CYS A 90 -4.94 13.24 4.27
CA CYS A 90 -4.71 14.65 3.91
C CYS A 90 -4.47 14.84 2.40
N LEU A 91 -4.44 13.74 1.63
CA LEU A 91 -4.30 13.77 0.18
C LEU A 91 -5.66 14.06 -0.47
N LYS A 92 -5.68 14.92 -1.50
CA LYS A 92 -6.86 15.19 -2.34
C LYS A 92 -6.76 14.39 -3.64
N PRO A 93 -7.64 13.40 -3.88
CA PRO A 93 -7.66 12.62 -5.13
C PRO A 93 -8.43 13.35 -6.24
N ASN A 94 -8.30 12.85 -7.47
CA ASN A 94 -9.08 13.27 -8.64
C ASN A 94 -9.03 14.78 -8.99
N VAL A 95 -7.97 15.48 -8.58
CA VAL A 95 -7.77 16.89 -8.94
C VAL A 95 -7.04 16.97 -10.27
N LYS A 96 -7.65 17.66 -11.25
CA LYS A 96 -7.08 17.84 -12.58
C LYS A 96 -5.70 18.49 -12.54
N GLY A 97 -4.73 17.89 -13.23
CA GLY A 97 -3.34 18.36 -13.27
C GLY A 97 -2.57 18.13 -11.96
N LEU A 98 -3.12 17.38 -11.01
CA LEU A 98 -2.46 17.08 -9.73
C LEU A 98 -2.56 15.61 -9.35
N SER A 99 -3.76 15.07 -9.25
CA SER A 99 -4.01 13.74 -8.69
C SER A 99 -5.05 12.93 -9.49
N GLU A 100 -5.13 13.16 -10.79
CA GLU A 100 -6.09 12.50 -11.69
C GLU A 100 -5.98 10.97 -11.70
N ASN A 101 -4.79 10.45 -11.40
CA ASN A 101 -4.51 9.02 -11.37
C ASN A 101 -4.54 8.44 -9.94
N ILE A 102 -5.05 9.17 -8.94
CA ILE A 102 -5.12 8.72 -7.55
C ILE A 102 -6.58 8.45 -7.17
N ILE A 103 -6.84 7.25 -6.70
CA ILE A 103 -8.12 6.86 -6.10
C ILE A 103 -7.88 6.59 -4.62
N VAL A 104 -8.70 7.17 -3.76
CA VAL A 104 -8.68 6.92 -2.32
C VAL A 104 -10.00 6.28 -1.90
N LYS A 105 -9.91 5.08 -1.36
CA LYS A 105 -11.05 4.30 -0.87
C LYS A 105 -10.90 4.04 0.63
N SER A 106 -11.97 4.25 1.40
CA SER A 106 -12.10 3.82 2.78
C SER A 106 -13.08 2.66 2.87
N ILE A 107 -12.68 1.57 3.52
CA ILE A 107 -13.53 0.38 3.72
C ILE A 107 -13.86 0.30 5.20
N ILE A 108 -15.15 0.49 5.54
CA ILE A 108 -15.65 0.50 6.91
C ILE A 108 -16.72 -0.58 7.05
N GLY A 109 -16.37 -1.68 7.68
CA GLY A 109 -17.23 -2.84 7.80
C GLY A 109 -17.14 -3.47 9.19
N ARG A 110 -17.38 -4.79 9.24
CA ARG A 110 -17.42 -5.56 10.48
C ARG A 110 -16.14 -5.52 11.29
N PHE A 111 -14.97 -5.44 10.62
CA PHE A 111 -13.67 -5.48 11.27
C PHE A 111 -12.99 -4.12 11.22
N LEU A 112 -12.30 -3.79 12.33
CA LEU A 112 -11.33 -2.72 12.35
C LEU A 112 -10.03 -3.25 11.73
N GLU A 113 -9.89 -3.10 10.42
CA GLU A 113 -8.69 -3.56 9.74
C GLU A 113 -7.49 -2.67 10.07
N HIS A 114 -6.39 -3.28 10.51
CA HIS A 114 -5.18 -2.58 10.94
C HIS A 114 -3.92 -2.99 10.15
N GLY A 115 -4.06 -3.85 9.15
CA GLY A 115 -2.97 -4.26 8.28
C GLY A 115 -2.50 -3.13 7.37
N ARG A 116 -1.18 -3.03 7.15
CA ARG A 116 -0.60 -2.13 6.15
C ARG A 116 0.11 -2.96 5.10
N ILE A 117 -0.19 -2.67 3.85
CA ILE A 117 0.35 -3.35 2.68
C ILE A 117 0.80 -2.28 1.70
N TYR A 118 2.00 -2.45 1.16
CA TYR A 118 2.57 -1.57 0.16
C TYR A 118 2.94 -2.41 -1.06
N VAL A 119 2.40 -2.07 -2.22
CA VAL A 119 2.66 -2.76 -3.48
C VAL A 119 3.11 -1.74 -4.52
N PHE A 120 4.19 -2.07 -5.22
CA PHE A 120 4.73 -1.28 -6.33
C PHE A 120 4.84 -2.16 -7.57
N ALA A 121 4.43 -1.64 -8.72
CA ALA A 121 4.44 -2.37 -10.00
C ALA A 121 5.84 -2.81 -10.44
N ASN A 122 6.85 -1.97 -10.18
CA ASN A 122 8.25 -2.25 -10.44
C ASN A 122 8.53 -2.65 -11.92
N GLY A 123 7.92 -1.93 -12.85
CA GLY A 123 8.04 -2.19 -14.29
C GLY A 123 7.31 -3.43 -14.79
N GLY A 124 6.37 -3.95 -14.03
CA GLY A 124 5.50 -5.09 -14.41
C GLY A 124 4.04 -4.76 -14.24
N GLU A 125 3.18 -5.39 -15.04
CA GLU A 125 1.75 -5.31 -14.85
C GLU A 125 1.33 -5.73 -13.42
N PHE A 126 0.17 -5.28 -12.97
CA PHE A 126 -0.38 -5.72 -11.69
C PHE A 126 -0.51 -7.26 -11.68
N GLN A 127 -0.21 -7.89 -10.54
CA GLN A 127 -0.10 -9.34 -10.35
C GLN A 127 1.12 -10.00 -11.02
N SER A 128 2.03 -9.22 -11.56
CA SER A 128 3.28 -9.71 -12.12
C SER A 128 4.25 -10.17 -11.02
N ARG A 129 5.14 -11.11 -11.36
CA ARG A 129 6.26 -11.53 -10.50
C ARG A 129 7.24 -10.38 -10.20
N LYS A 130 7.25 -9.32 -11.01
CA LYS A 130 8.08 -8.12 -10.78
C LYS A 130 7.58 -7.25 -9.63
N ASN A 131 6.29 -7.35 -9.28
CA ASN A 131 5.72 -6.48 -8.26
C ASN A 131 6.41 -6.66 -6.91
N ASN A 132 6.79 -5.54 -6.32
CA ASN A 132 7.31 -5.53 -4.96
C ASN A 132 6.15 -5.46 -3.97
N VAL A 133 6.15 -6.33 -2.98
CA VAL A 133 5.10 -6.39 -1.95
C VAL A 133 5.73 -6.35 -0.57
N TYR A 134 5.22 -5.47 0.28
CA TYR A 134 5.66 -5.31 1.66
C TYR A 134 4.46 -5.27 2.60
N ILE A 135 4.63 -5.82 3.79
CA ILE A 135 3.75 -5.56 4.94
C ILE A 135 4.48 -4.64 5.91
N SER A 136 3.73 -3.84 6.67
CA SER A 136 4.34 -2.87 7.56
C SER A 136 3.53 -2.64 8.83
N SER A 137 4.21 -2.16 9.88
CA SER A 137 3.58 -1.57 11.07
C SER A 137 3.33 -0.06 10.91
N ALA A 138 3.96 0.59 9.91
CA ALA A 138 3.91 2.03 9.71
C ALA A 138 2.73 2.50 8.86
N ASP A 139 2.15 3.62 9.25
CA ASP A 139 1.33 4.48 8.40
C ASP A 139 2.20 5.57 7.74
N MET A 140 1.66 6.27 6.75
CA MET A 140 2.32 7.41 6.10
C MET A 140 2.12 8.70 6.94
N MET A 141 2.59 8.66 8.19
CA MET A 141 2.50 9.75 9.16
C MET A 141 3.87 10.15 9.68
N PRO A 142 4.11 11.45 9.97
CA PRO A 142 5.40 11.91 10.48
C PRO A 142 5.89 11.11 11.69
N ARG A 143 5.02 10.81 12.66
CA ARG A 143 5.38 10.01 13.84
C ARG A 143 5.89 8.61 13.51
N ASN A 144 5.32 7.95 12.48
CA ASN A 144 5.73 6.62 12.04
C ASN A 144 7.04 6.66 11.23
N LEU A 145 7.23 7.72 10.45
CA LEU A 145 8.38 7.85 9.56
C LEU A 145 9.64 8.36 10.26
N TYR A 146 9.49 9.28 11.25
CA TYR A 146 10.60 10.03 11.81
C TYR A 146 10.85 9.80 13.30
N THR A 147 9.92 9.16 14.03
CA THR A 147 10.02 9.08 15.49
C THR A 147 9.92 7.64 16.01
N ARG A 148 8.94 6.89 15.59
CA ARG A 148 8.70 5.52 16.05
C ARG A 148 9.62 4.53 15.36
N VAL A 149 9.91 3.42 16.07
CA VAL A 149 10.52 2.27 15.44
C VAL A 149 9.42 1.46 14.77
N GLU A 150 9.41 1.47 13.45
CA GLU A 150 8.48 0.73 12.61
C GLU A 150 9.26 -0.10 11.59
N ALA A 151 8.64 -1.13 11.04
CA ALA A 151 9.29 -2.00 10.06
C ALA A 151 8.45 -2.18 8.79
N TYR A 152 9.14 -2.25 7.65
CA TYR A 152 8.61 -2.73 6.38
C TYR A 152 9.30 -4.04 6.03
N VAL A 153 8.50 -5.07 5.82
CA VAL A 153 8.96 -6.45 5.60
C VAL A 153 8.65 -6.86 4.17
N PRO A 154 9.66 -7.13 3.32
CA PRO A 154 9.42 -7.61 1.96
C PRO A 154 8.85 -9.02 1.96
N LEU A 155 7.81 -9.27 1.19
CA LEU A 155 7.26 -10.62 0.98
C LEU A 155 8.02 -11.31 -0.15
N LYS A 156 9.06 -12.06 0.21
CA LYS A 156 9.91 -12.80 -0.73
C LYS A 156 9.32 -14.15 -1.13
N ASN A 157 8.53 -14.77 -0.26
CA ASN A 157 7.86 -16.03 -0.56
C ASN A 157 6.83 -15.80 -1.66
N GLU A 158 6.95 -16.53 -2.77
CA GLU A 158 6.14 -16.34 -3.97
C GLU A 158 4.66 -16.65 -3.72
N THR A 159 4.36 -17.67 -2.92
CA THR A 159 2.97 -18.03 -2.58
C THR A 159 2.29 -16.91 -1.79
N VAL A 160 2.95 -16.42 -0.73
CA VAL A 160 2.39 -15.35 0.12
C VAL A 160 2.25 -14.04 -0.67
N ARG A 161 3.25 -13.70 -1.48
CA ARG A 161 3.19 -12.53 -2.36
C ARG A 161 2.04 -12.64 -3.36
N SER A 162 1.88 -13.80 -3.98
CA SER A 162 0.78 -14.07 -4.92
C SER A 162 -0.58 -13.93 -4.24
N GLN A 163 -0.76 -14.42 -3.03
CA GLN A 163 -2.02 -14.25 -2.28
C GLN A 163 -2.39 -12.78 -2.08
N ILE A 164 -1.42 -11.94 -1.73
CA ILE A 164 -1.65 -10.49 -1.62
C ILE A 164 -2.09 -9.89 -2.96
N LEU A 165 -1.38 -10.22 -4.03
CA LEU A 165 -1.60 -9.64 -5.35
C LEU A 165 -2.88 -10.14 -6.03
N THR A 166 -3.24 -11.43 -5.85
CA THR A 166 -4.34 -12.04 -6.60
C THR A 166 -5.63 -12.14 -5.81
N GLN A 167 -5.59 -11.93 -4.50
CA GLN A 167 -6.76 -12.09 -3.63
C GLN A 167 -6.96 -10.90 -2.71
N VAL A 168 -5.97 -10.49 -1.91
CA VAL A 168 -6.17 -9.43 -0.92
C VAL A 168 -6.40 -8.07 -1.60
N ILE A 169 -5.47 -7.61 -2.43
CA ILE A 169 -5.64 -6.32 -3.12
C ILE A 169 -6.87 -6.31 -4.04
N PRO A 170 -7.13 -7.35 -4.86
CA PRO A 170 -8.36 -7.41 -5.66
C PRO A 170 -9.64 -7.39 -4.82
N ALA A 171 -9.68 -8.05 -3.67
CA ALA A 171 -10.84 -8.00 -2.79
C ALA A 171 -11.10 -6.57 -2.28
N LEU A 172 -10.05 -5.83 -1.91
CA LEU A 172 -10.16 -4.43 -1.50
C LEU A 172 -10.59 -3.51 -2.65
N ILE A 173 -10.04 -3.73 -3.85
CA ILE A 173 -10.42 -2.97 -5.05
C ILE A 173 -11.91 -3.16 -5.36
N ASN A 174 -12.38 -4.40 -5.28
CA ASN A 174 -13.75 -4.76 -5.66
C ASN A 174 -14.78 -4.60 -4.54
N ASP A 175 -14.37 -4.27 -3.31
CA ASP A 175 -15.34 -3.97 -2.24
C ASP A 175 -16.19 -2.77 -2.63
N THR A 176 -17.51 -2.98 -2.67
CA THR A 176 -18.51 -1.94 -2.98
C THR A 176 -19.50 -1.79 -1.83
N LYS A 177 -19.69 -2.84 -1.04
CA LYS A 177 -20.67 -2.86 0.05
C LYS A 177 -20.28 -1.91 1.19
N ASN A 178 -19.00 -1.91 1.57
CA ASN A 178 -18.49 -1.18 2.73
C ASN A 178 -17.54 -0.04 2.34
N SER A 179 -17.50 0.31 1.07
CA SER A 179 -16.53 1.27 0.52
C SER A 179 -17.10 2.67 0.41
N TRP A 180 -16.23 3.62 0.70
CA TRP A 180 -16.45 5.05 0.56
C TRP A 180 -15.30 5.63 -0.26
N LEU A 181 -15.61 6.41 -1.28
CA LEU A 181 -14.61 7.12 -2.08
C LEU A 181 -14.41 8.51 -1.51
N LEU A 182 -13.14 8.90 -1.37
CA LEU A 182 -12.77 10.27 -1.05
C LEU A 182 -12.84 11.10 -2.34
N GLU A 183 -13.64 12.16 -2.31
CA GLU A 183 -13.77 13.11 -3.41
C GLU A 183 -12.78 14.26 -3.28
N GLN A 184 -12.57 14.99 -4.38
CA GLN A 184 -11.72 16.18 -4.39
C GLN A 184 -12.16 17.28 -3.40
N THR A 185 -13.42 17.28 -2.99
CA THR A 185 -13.99 18.20 -1.97
C THR A 185 -13.51 17.87 -0.56
N GLY A 186 -12.96 16.66 -0.35
CA GLY A 186 -12.63 16.11 0.96
C GLY A 186 -13.76 15.31 1.60
N GLU A 187 -14.89 15.18 0.93
CA GLU A 187 -16.02 14.38 1.40
C GLU A 187 -15.88 12.92 1.00
N TYR A 188 -16.39 12.02 1.83
CA TYR A 188 -16.49 10.61 1.53
C TYR A 188 -17.89 10.27 1.02
N VAL A 189 -17.96 9.77 -0.20
CA VAL A 189 -19.21 9.33 -0.84
C VAL A 189 -19.26 7.82 -0.84
N LYS A 190 -20.39 7.26 -0.39
CA LYS A 190 -20.57 5.81 -0.39
C LYS A 190 -20.59 5.27 -1.81
N LEU A 191 -19.81 4.22 -2.05
CA LEU A 191 -19.82 3.55 -3.35
C LEU A 191 -21.09 2.70 -3.46
N GLU A 192 -21.92 3.00 -4.45
CA GLU A 192 -23.10 2.21 -4.78
C GLU A 192 -22.82 1.40 -6.05
N ASP A 193 -22.89 0.09 -5.95
CA ASP A 193 -22.76 -0.83 -7.08
C ASP A 193 -23.75 -1.99 -6.95
N LYS A 194 -24.23 -2.46 -8.08
CA LYS A 194 -25.16 -3.62 -8.15
C LYS A 194 -24.56 -4.91 -7.64
N ILE A 195 -23.23 -5.06 -7.69
CA ILE A 195 -22.51 -6.27 -7.29
C ILE A 195 -22.51 -6.46 -5.77
N ASN A 196 -22.51 -5.37 -4.98
CA ASN A 196 -22.55 -5.35 -3.53
C ASN A 196 -21.55 -6.32 -2.87
N PHE A 197 -20.31 -6.39 -3.40
CA PHE A 197 -19.24 -7.26 -2.89
C PHE A 197 -18.67 -6.72 -1.58
N CYS A 198 -18.42 -7.63 -0.62
CA CYS A 198 -17.89 -7.32 0.69
C CYS A 198 -16.56 -8.08 0.92
N SER A 199 -15.47 -7.36 0.99
CA SER A 199 -14.13 -7.94 1.24
C SER A 199 -14.05 -8.63 2.61
N HIS A 200 -14.69 -8.08 3.65
CA HIS A 200 -14.71 -8.69 4.97
C HIS A 200 -15.43 -10.06 4.98
N SER A 201 -16.58 -10.16 4.32
CA SER A 201 -17.29 -11.45 4.17
C SER A 201 -16.44 -12.44 3.37
N TYR A 202 -15.84 -11.97 2.27
CA TYR A 202 -14.94 -12.80 1.48
C TYR A 202 -13.79 -13.41 2.31
N PHE A 203 -13.11 -12.60 3.13
CA PHE A 203 -12.03 -13.10 3.98
C PHE A 203 -12.50 -14.02 5.10
N MET A 204 -13.71 -13.84 5.63
CA MET A 204 -14.29 -14.76 6.61
C MET A 204 -14.64 -16.11 6.02
N GLU A 205 -15.19 -16.11 4.80
CA GLU A 205 -15.58 -17.33 4.08
C GLU A 205 -14.38 -18.08 3.51
N ASN A 206 -13.25 -17.38 3.35
CA ASN A 206 -11.98 -17.91 2.82
C ASN A 206 -10.83 -17.69 3.82
N PRO A 207 -10.86 -18.32 5.00
CA PRO A 207 -9.85 -18.08 6.06
C PRO A 207 -8.44 -18.50 5.65
N SER A 208 -8.32 -19.44 4.70
CA SER A 208 -7.05 -19.76 4.05
C SER A 208 -7.14 -19.36 2.60
N LEU A 209 -6.28 -18.41 2.18
CA LEU A 209 -6.17 -17.99 0.78
C LEU A 209 -5.31 -18.97 -0.05
N SER A 210 -4.72 -19.98 0.57
CA SER A 210 -3.90 -20.98 -0.10
C SER A 210 -4.77 -21.83 -1.03
N GLY A 211 -4.39 -21.91 -2.31
CA GLY A 211 -5.12 -22.70 -3.31
C GLY A 211 -6.41 -22.09 -3.85
N GLN A 212 -6.80 -20.90 -3.42
CA GLN A 212 -8.04 -20.24 -3.87
C GLN A 212 -7.97 -19.68 -5.31
N GLY A 213 -6.78 -19.63 -5.91
CA GLY A 213 -6.60 -19.05 -7.25
C GLY A 213 -6.74 -17.51 -7.25
N THR A 214 -6.97 -16.96 -8.42
CA THR A 214 -7.15 -15.51 -8.61
C THR A 214 -8.63 -15.15 -8.46
N LEU A 215 -8.94 -14.04 -7.82
CA LEU A 215 -10.27 -13.41 -7.83
C LEU A 215 -10.61 -12.90 -9.25
N SER A 216 -10.75 -13.83 -10.20
CA SER A 216 -10.91 -13.51 -11.63
C SER A 216 -12.30 -13.01 -12.02
N LYS A 217 -13.29 -13.09 -11.13
CA LYS A 217 -14.67 -12.66 -11.40
C LYS A 217 -14.88 -11.15 -11.29
N PHE A 218 -13.87 -10.39 -10.87
CA PHE A 218 -13.95 -8.96 -10.62
C PHE A 218 -12.96 -8.20 -11.47
N LYS A 219 -13.30 -6.96 -11.84
CA LYS A 219 -12.47 -6.10 -12.67
C LYS A 219 -11.03 -6.05 -12.14
N THR A 220 -10.10 -6.53 -12.94
CA THR A 220 -8.70 -6.14 -12.82
C THR A 220 -8.61 -4.64 -13.19
N VAL A 221 -7.95 -3.88 -12.36
CA VAL A 221 -7.70 -2.44 -12.57
C VAL A 221 -6.69 -2.23 -13.65
#